data_7cb687641c07a60d4e74620ca2e4e556
#
_entry.id   7cb687641c07a60d4e74620ca2e4e556
#
_cell.length_a   1.000
_cell.length_b   1.000
_cell.length_c   1.000
_cell.angle_alpha   90.00
_cell.angle_beta   90.00
_cell.angle_gamma   90.00
#
_symmetry.space_group_name_H-M   'P 1'
#
loop_
_entity.id
_entity.type
_entity.pdbx_description
1 polymer ?
#
loop_
_entity_poly.entity_id
_entity_poly.type
_entity_poly.pdbx_seq_one_letter_code
_entity_poly.pdbx_strand_id
1 'polypeptide(L)'
;MSRSREQFLLAGSCLPLIAYRLVFSRAPLGGIRPCPTSPTAWPNSTAAFPSCETSFDLPGKVERLGALEARQSDSAFWSNADAAREAVQEIKRLKAWVGPYESLAARLRSVREMTDLLDQEPDAEMAAELQREGTELESAVQAFELQAMLQGPDDAGDALLTIHPGAGGTESQDWAEMLMRMYVRWAERHGFEVTILDLLPGEEAGIKSVSIEIKGRYAYGYLKAEKGVHRLVRISPYDAQARRHTSFASVFVYPDIDDTIEIDIREEDIRMDVFRASGAGGQHVNKTSSAVRLTHTPTGVVVSCQQERSQTKNRATAMKMLRAALYQRKLEEQEAARAVIEATKTDNSWGNQIRSYVFQPYTMVNDHRTELKVGDVQRVMDGDLDEFIEAYLKRFGGKAA
;
A
#
# COMPACT_ATOMS: atom_id res chain seq x y z
N MET A 1 2.26 29.23 40.03
CA MET A 1 3.18 28.30 39.37
C MET A 1 2.39 27.31 38.60
N SER A 2 2.05 27.64 37.39
CA SER A 2 1.30 26.79 36.46
C SER A 2 1.41 27.43 35.09
N ARG A 3 2.19 26.78 34.19
CA ARG A 3 2.18 27.00 32.73
C ARG A 3 3.34 26.19 32.16
N SER A 4 3.10 24.98 31.72
CA SER A 4 3.97 24.24 30.77
C SER A 4 3.40 22.82 30.55
N ARG A 5 2.31 22.67 29.81
CA ARG A 5 1.85 21.38 29.30
C ARG A 5 0.87 21.52 28.11
N GLU A 6 1.14 22.42 27.19
CA GLU A 6 0.36 22.53 25.94
C GLU A 6 1.23 22.96 24.78
N GLN A 7 2.23 22.16 24.42
CA GLN A 7 3.01 22.40 23.19
C GLN A 7 3.63 21.12 22.62
N PHE A 8 2.89 20.02 22.55
CA PHE A 8 3.39 18.82 21.86
C PHE A 8 2.26 18.00 21.21
N LEU A 9 1.37 18.64 20.47
CA LEU A 9 0.35 17.92 19.68
C LEU A 9 -0.08 18.74 18.47
N LEU A 10 0.82 19.07 17.56
CA LEU A 10 0.47 19.59 16.22
C LEU A 10 1.67 19.47 15.25
N ALA A 11 2.10 18.24 14.98
CA ALA A 11 3.05 17.99 13.90
C ALA A 11 2.62 16.75 13.11
N GLY A 12 1.48 16.82 12.43
CA GLY A 12 1.01 15.66 11.68
C GLY A 12 -0.29 15.88 10.94
N SER A 13 -0.50 17.02 10.29
CA SER A 13 -1.60 17.15 9.32
C SER A 13 -1.74 18.61 8.83
N CYS A 14 -0.83 19.08 8.00
CA CYS A 14 -0.90 20.47 7.51
C CYS A 14 -1.12 20.62 6.00
N LEU A 15 -1.17 19.56 5.19
CA LEU A 15 -1.30 19.71 3.74
C LEU A 15 -2.71 19.61 3.16
N PRO A 16 -3.65 18.75 3.63
CA PRO A 16 -4.99 18.71 3.06
C PRO A 16 -5.82 19.97 3.30
N LEU A 17 -5.49 20.73 4.36
CA LEU A 17 -6.25 21.95 4.73
C LEU A 17 -5.89 23.18 3.90
N ILE A 18 -4.79 23.16 3.18
CA ILE A 18 -4.28 24.34 2.47
C ILE A 18 -4.72 24.32 1.00
N ALA A 19 -4.71 23.17 0.35
CA ALA A 19 -5.31 23.01 -0.98
C ALA A 19 -6.83 23.24 -0.92
N TYR A 20 -7.50 22.74 0.12
CA TYR A 20 -8.94 22.92 0.33
C TYR A 20 -9.39 24.38 0.58
N ARG A 21 -8.51 25.23 1.13
CA ARG A 21 -8.79 26.66 1.34
C ARG A 21 -8.53 27.53 0.12
N LEU A 22 -7.77 27.06 -0.84
CA LEU A 22 -7.38 27.84 -2.01
C LEU A 22 -8.43 27.82 -3.14
N VAL A 23 -9.29 26.79 -3.25
CA VAL A 23 -10.18 26.64 -4.40
C VAL A 23 -11.66 26.49 -4.05
N PHE A 24 -12.04 26.05 -2.82
CA PHE A 24 -13.44 25.73 -2.53
C PHE A 24 -13.93 26.24 -1.17
N SER A 25 -14.45 27.47 -1.14
CA SER A 25 -15.51 27.86 -0.20
C SER A 25 -16.82 27.31 -0.75
N ARG A 26 -17.37 26.24 -0.14
CA ARG A 26 -18.70 25.73 -0.47
C ARG A 26 -19.75 26.83 -0.35
N ALA A 27 -20.28 27.28 -1.49
CA ALA A 27 -21.57 27.96 -1.54
C ALA A 27 -22.66 26.92 -1.84
N PRO A 28 -23.83 26.95 -1.16
CA PRO A 28 -24.95 26.07 -1.45
C PRO A 28 -25.51 26.38 -2.83
N LEU A 29 -25.91 25.34 -3.55
CA LEU A 29 -26.60 25.39 -4.83
C LEU A 29 -27.84 26.32 -4.73
N GLY A 30 -27.79 27.49 -5.33
CA GLY A 30 -28.92 28.39 -5.44
C GLY A 30 -28.50 29.85 -5.51
N GLY A 31 -28.21 30.35 -6.72
CA GLY A 31 -28.08 31.78 -7.01
C GLY A 31 -26.66 32.20 -7.34
N ILE A 32 -26.49 32.64 -8.57
CA ILE A 32 -25.30 33.32 -9.07
C ILE A 32 -25.04 34.53 -8.16
N ARG A 33 -24.04 34.42 -7.27
CA ARG A 33 -23.49 35.59 -6.57
C ARG A 33 -22.16 35.94 -7.21
N PRO A 34 -21.86 37.20 -7.46
CA PRO A 34 -20.57 37.61 -7.99
C PRO A 34 -19.46 37.21 -7.02
N CYS A 35 -18.29 36.81 -7.57
CA CYS A 35 -17.05 36.60 -6.81
C CYS A 35 -16.81 37.78 -5.84
N PRO A 36 -16.39 37.51 -4.60
CA PRO A 36 -15.99 38.59 -3.70
C PRO A 36 -14.76 39.30 -4.29
N THR A 37 -14.98 40.48 -4.82
CA THR A 37 -13.95 41.44 -5.24
C THR A 37 -13.23 41.99 -4.00
N SER A 38 -12.31 41.25 -3.45
CA SER A 38 -11.36 41.79 -2.46
C SER A 38 -10.09 40.93 -2.44
N PRO A 39 -8.93 41.50 -2.79
CA PRO A 39 -7.65 40.78 -2.83
C PRO A 39 -7.12 40.34 -1.45
N THR A 40 -7.84 40.60 -0.36
CA THR A 40 -7.44 40.27 1.01
C THR A 40 -7.95 38.92 1.53
N ALA A 41 -8.67 38.11 0.71
CA ALA A 41 -9.22 36.82 1.11
C ALA A 41 -8.30 35.61 0.86
N TRP A 42 -7.15 35.82 0.24
CA TRP A 42 -6.17 34.75 -0.01
C TRP A 42 -5.05 34.86 1.02
N PRO A 43 -4.99 33.98 2.05
CA PRO A 43 -3.85 33.96 2.93
C PRO A 43 -2.61 33.59 2.12
N ASN A 44 -1.53 34.37 2.28
CA ASN A 44 -0.22 34.15 1.66
C ASN A 44 0.21 32.68 1.74
N SER A 45 -0.11 31.88 0.72
CA SER A 45 0.15 30.44 0.64
C SER A 45 1.61 30.12 0.28
N THR A 46 2.50 31.11 0.32
CA THR A 46 3.95 30.90 0.23
C THR A 46 4.52 30.13 1.43
N ALA A 47 3.75 29.96 2.52
CA ALA A 47 4.22 29.28 3.73
C ALA A 47 3.99 27.76 3.76
N ALA A 48 3.26 27.15 2.82
CA ALA A 48 2.86 25.74 2.87
C ALA A 48 3.77 24.80 2.09
N PHE A 49 4.36 25.28 1.00
CA PHE A 49 5.36 24.52 0.23
C PHE A 49 6.67 24.27 1.01
N PRO A 50 7.16 25.19 1.87
CA PRO A 50 8.36 24.96 2.68
C PRO A 50 8.25 23.77 3.64
N SER A 51 7.06 23.39 4.09
CA SER A 51 6.91 22.27 5.02
C SER A 51 7.06 20.90 4.34
N CYS A 52 6.66 20.79 3.08
CA CYS A 52 6.86 19.58 2.27
C CYS A 52 8.33 19.44 1.85
N GLU A 53 8.96 20.53 1.45
CA GLU A 53 10.38 20.57 1.08
C GLU A 53 11.28 20.12 2.23
N THR A 54 10.96 20.55 3.45
CA THR A 54 11.76 20.22 4.64
C THR A 54 11.52 18.81 5.16
N SER A 55 10.28 18.32 5.08
CA SER A 55 9.94 16.97 5.57
C SER A 55 10.54 15.85 4.72
N PHE A 56 10.77 16.08 3.42
CA PHE A 56 11.25 15.06 2.47
C PHE A 56 12.68 15.32 1.98
N ASP A 57 13.38 16.32 2.52
CA ASP A 57 14.73 16.70 2.10
C ASP A 57 14.89 16.79 0.56
N LEU A 58 13.88 17.39 -0.08
CA LEU A 58 13.91 17.59 -1.53
C LEU A 58 15.09 18.46 -1.98
N PRO A 59 15.45 19.56 -1.30
CA PRO A 59 16.62 20.33 -1.66
C PRO A 59 17.89 19.51 -1.65
N GLY A 60 18.12 18.69 -0.62
CA GLY A 60 19.27 17.80 -0.54
C GLY A 60 19.29 16.75 -1.65
N LYS A 61 18.12 16.21 -2.03
CA LYS A 61 17.99 15.28 -3.16
C LYS A 61 18.31 15.94 -4.51
N VAL A 62 17.87 17.18 -4.73
CA VAL A 62 18.18 17.95 -5.95
C VAL A 62 19.68 18.26 -6.03
N GLU A 63 20.30 18.71 -4.92
CA GLU A 63 21.74 18.97 -4.87
C GLU A 63 22.53 17.67 -5.13
N ARG A 64 22.15 16.58 -4.49
CA ARG A 64 22.78 15.28 -4.68
C ARG A 64 22.66 14.76 -6.10
N LEU A 65 21.48 14.95 -6.73
CA LEU A 65 21.24 14.61 -8.13
C LEU A 65 22.18 15.40 -9.05
N GLY A 66 22.27 16.72 -8.87
CA GLY A 66 23.16 17.58 -9.65
C GLY A 66 24.64 17.20 -9.50
N ALA A 67 25.08 16.84 -8.28
CA ALA A 67 26.45 16.38 -8.05
C ALA A 67 26.74 15.05 -8.74
N LEU A 68 25.80 14.11 -8.75
CA LEU A 68 25.96 12.82 -9.43
C LEU A 68 25.92 12.96 -10.96
N GLU A 69 25.08 13.83 -11.49
CA GLU A 69 25.03 14.11 -12.93
C GLU A 69 26.31 14.80 -13.42
N ALA A 70 26.84 15.74 -12.63
CA ALA A 70 28.12 16.36 -12.92
C ALA A 70 29.26 15.32 -12.95
N ARG A 71 29.27 14.38 -12.00
CA ARG A 71 30.24 13.26 -11.98
C ARG A 71 30.07 12.31 -13.17
N GLN A 72 28.82 12.06 -13.62
CA GLN A 72 28.53 11.20 -14.77
C GLN A 72 29.09 11.79 -16.07
N SER A 73 29.24 13.12 -16.15
CA SER A 73 29.82 13.82 -17.31
C SER A 73 31.32 13.67 -17.42
N ASP A 74 32.02 13.21 -16.36
CA ASP A 74 33.45 12.96 -16.38
C ASP A 74 33.79 11.59 -16.99
N SER A 75 34.74 11.57 -17.91
CA SER A 75 35.20 10.32 -18.55
C SER A 75 35.78 9.31 -17.56
N ALA A 76 36.38 9.78 -16.46
CA ALA A 76 36.92 8.97 -15.40
C ALA A 76 35.85 8.19 -14.63
N PHE A 77 34.60 8.65 -14.65
CA PHE A 77 33.46 7.99 -13.98
C PHE A 77 33.24 6.57 -14.48
N TRP A 78 33.41 6.35 -15.77
CA TRP A 78 33.14 5.06 -16.43
C TRP A 78 34.28 4.04 -16.29
N SER A 79 35.42 4.43 -15.68
CA SER A 79 36.55 3.54 -15.48
C SER A 79 36.30 2.44 -14.43
N ASN A 80 35.38 2.66 -13.49
CA ASN A 80 34.95 1.70 -12.49
C ASN A 80 33.48 1.31 -12.71
N ALA A 81 33.26 0.15 -13.32
CA ALA A 81 31.93 -0.31 -13.75
C ALA A 81 30.94 -0.48 -12.57
N ASP A 82 31.39 -0.93 -11.40
CA ASP A 82 30.53 -1.19 -10.26
C ASP A 82 30.10 0.12 -9.60
N ALA A 83 31.02 1.04 -9.35
CA ALA A 83 30.73 2.36 -8.82
C ALA A 83 29.85 3.20 -9.78
N ALA A 84 30.05 3.04 -11.10
CA ALA A 84 29.23 3.69 -12.11
C ALA A 84 27.78 3.13 -12.09
N ARG A 85 27.64 1.82 -11.93
CA ARG A 85 26.32 1.16 -11.84
C ARG A 85 25.54 1.61 -10.62
N GLU A 86 26.18 1.67 -9.45
CA GLU A 86 25.57 2.18 -8.21
C GLU A 86 25.13 3.64 -8.36
N ALA A 87 25.99 4.50 -8.89
CA ALA A 87 25.67 5.91 -9.09
C ALA A 87 24.51 6.13 -10.09
N VAL A 88 24.45 5.34 -11.17
CA VAL A 88 23.34 5.38 -12.14
C VAL A 88 22.02 4.94 -11.48
N GLN A 89 22.07 3.92 -10.62
CA GLN A 89 20.89 3.51 -9.86
C GLN A 89 20.45 4.60 -8.89
N GLU A 90 21.39 5.26 -8.19
CA GLU A 90 21.10 6.38 -7.29
C GLU A 90 20.48 7.55 -8.07
N ILE A 91 21.03 7.93 -9.22
CA ILE A 91 20.46 8.95 -10.12
C ILE A 91 19.02 8.60 -10.51
N LYS A 92 18.78 7.34 -10.90
CA LYS A 92 17.43 6.88 -11.26
C LYS A 92 16.45 6.99 -10.09
N ARG A 93 16.89 6.65 -8.87
CA ARG A 93 16.08 6.79 -7.65
C ARG A 93 15.77 8.26 -7.35
N LEU A 94 16.76 9.14 -7.41
CA LEU A 94 16.58 10.57 -7.15
C LEU A 94 15.69 11.24 -8.20
N LYS A 95 15.88 10.94 -9.49
CA LYS A 95 15.00 11.43 -10.58
C LYS A 95 13.55 11.01 -10.42
N ALA A 96 13.30 9.84 -9.86
CA ALA A 96 11.95 9.36 -9.58
C ALA A 96 11.20 10.22 -8.54
N TRP A 97 11.94 10.99 -7.73
CA TRP A 97 11.38 11.94 -6.75
C TRP A 97 11.37 13.37 -7.27
N VAL A 98 12.51 13.81 -7.80
CA VAL A 98 12.71 15.21 -8.25
C VAL A 98 11.82 15.52 -9.45
N GLY A 99 11.72 14.63 -10.43
CA GLY A 99 10.95 14.86 -11.64
C GLY A 99 9.45 15.13 -11.41
N PRO A 100 8.73 14.25 -10.70
CA PRO A 100 7.34 14.49 -10.31
C PRO A 100 7.16 15.77 -9.49
N TYR A 101 8.05 16.06 -8.54
CA TYR A 101 7.99 17.28 -7.75
C TYR A 101 8.12 18.53 -8.61
N GLU A 102 9.11 18.60 -9.52
CA GLU A 102 9.31 19.73 -10.42
C GLU A 102 8.10 19.94 -11.36
N SER A 103 7.51 18.84 -11.84
CA SER A 103 6.28 18.87 -12.62
C SER A 103 5.11 19.48 -11.84
N LEU A 104 4.90 19.03 -10.61
CA LEU A 104 3.85 19.56 -9.72
C LEU A 104 4.10 21.04 -9.39
N ALA A 105 5.35 21.42 -9.13
CA ALA A 105 5.74 22.81 -8.87
C ALA A 105 5.52 23.71 -10.10
N ALA A 106 5.77 23.20 -11.30
CA ALA A 106 5.49 23.93 -12.54
C ALA A 106 3.98 24.12 -12.76
N ARG A 107 3.17 23.05 -12.58
CA ARG A 107 1.70 23.13 -12.68
C ARG A 107 1.12 24.10 -11.65
N LEU A 108 1.61 24.09 -10.43
CA LEU A 108 1.17 25.03 -9.39
C LEU A 108 1.47 26.49 -9.77
N ARG A 109 2.64 26.74 -10.38
CA ARG A 109 2.97 28.09 -10.88
C ARG A 109 2.00 28.53 -11.98
N SER A 110 1.70 27.66 -12.94
CA SER A 110 0.75 27.93 -14.00
C SER A 110 -0.67 28.22 -13.46
N VAL A 111 -1.13 27.44 -12.49
CA VAL A 111 -2.43 27.67 -11.81
C VAL A 111 -2.45 29.03 -11.11
N ARG A 112 -1.36 29.46 -10.49
CA ARG A 112 -1.26 30.79 -9.88
C ARG A 112 -1.29 31.90 -10.89
N GLU A 113 -0.52 31.78 -11.97
CA GLU A 113 -0.51 32.76 -13.07
C GLU A 113 -1.89 32.91 -13.71
N MET A 114 -2.62 31.78 -13.93
CA MET A 114 -4.00 31.82 -14.42
C MET A 114 -4.95 32.49 -13.42
N THR A 115 -4.76 32.25 -12.12
CA THR A 115 -5.57 32.90 -11.08
C THR A 115 -5.37 34.41 -11.07
N ASP A 116 -4.11 34.86 -11.15
CA ASP A 116 -3.75 36.29 -11.18
C ASP A 116 -4.32 36.99 -12.44
N LEU A 117 -4.38 36.28 -13.56
CA LEU A 117 -5.01 36.78 -14.78
C LEU A 117 -6.54 36.89 -14.64
N LEU A 118 -7.19 35.87 -14.08
CA LEU A 118 -8.64 35.88 -13.84
C LEU A 118 -9.08 36.98 -12.87
N ASP A 119 -8.22 37.34 -11.91
CA ASP A 119 -8.50 38.46 -10.99
C ASP A 119 -8.42 39.81 -11.72
N GLN A 120 -7.67 39.93 -12.83
CA GLN A 120 -7.59 41.15 -13.65
C GLN A 120 -8.67 41.19 -14.71
N GLU A 121 -8.93 40.06 -15.38
CA GLU A 121 -9.94 39.94 -16.45
C GLU A 121 -10.79 38.67 -16.18
N PRO A 122 -12.01 38.83 -15.62
CA PRO A 122 -12.90 37.70 -15.36
C PRO A 122 -13.36 37.02 -16.65
N ASP A 123 -13.00 35.75 -16.84
CA ASP A 123 -13.43 34.90 -17.94
C ASP A 123 -13.99 33.59 -17.40
N ALA A 124 -15.22 33.25 -17.79
CA ALA A 124 -15.92 32.07 -17.31
C ALA A 124 -15.33 30.75 -17.85
N GLU A 125 -14.79 30.77 -19.03
CA GLU A 125 -14.18 29.60 -19.67
C GLU A 125 -12.83 29.27 -19.00
N MET A 126 -12.00 30.29 -18.80
CA MET A 126 -10.74 30.18 -18.05
C MET A 126 -10.98 29.78 -16.58
N ALA A 127 -12.04 30.28 -15.95
CA ALA A 127 -12.41 29.87 -14.58
C ALA A 127 -12.78 28.38 -14.49
N ALA A 128 -13.49 27.85 -15.48
CA ALA A 128 -13.84 26.43 -15.54
C ALA A 128 -12.61 25.53 -15.78
N GLU A 129 -11.66 26.01 -16.61
CA GLU A 129 -10.40 25.32 -16.84
C GLU A 129 -9.51 25.32 -15.59
N LEU A 130 -9.38 26.45 -14.93
CA LEU A 130 -8.65 26.58 -13.66
C LEU A 130 -9.22 25.65 -12.58
N GLN A 131 -10.53 25.50 -12.52
CA GLN A 131 -11.18 24.60 -11.56
C GLN A 131 -10.83 23.13 -11.86
N ARG A 132 -10.82 22.71 -13.13
CA ARG A 132 -10.41 21.33 -13.51
C ARG A 132 -8.95 21.08 -13.19
N GLU A 133 -8.06 21.98 -13.63
CA GLU A 133 -6.62 21.87 -13.38
C GLU A 133 -6.31 21.87 -11.86
N GLY A 134 -7.02 22.68 -11.07
CA GLY A 134 -6.91 22.71 -9.63
C GLY A 134 -7.27 21.36 -8.96
N THR A 135 -8.35 20.73 -9.41
CA THR A 135 -8.78 19.42 -8.91
C THR A 135 -7.79 18.31 -9.27
N GLU A 136 -7.29 18.34 -10.50
CA GLU A 136 -6.26 17.38 -10.96
C GLU A 136 -4.93 17.56 -10.22
N LEU A 137 -4.54 18.80 -9.98
CA LEU A 137 -3.33 19.12 -9.23
C LEU A 137 -3.45 18.67 -7.78
N GLU A 138 -4.61 18.87 -7.14
CA GLU A 138 -4.86 18.39 -5.78
C GLU A 138 -4.71 16.88 -5.68
N SER A 139 -5.32 16.14 -6.61
CA SER A 139 -5.20 14.67 -6.67
C SER A 139 -3.76 14.21 -6.89
N ALA A 140 -3.02 14.91 -7.78
CA ALA A 140 -1.63 14.58 -8.06
C ALA A 140 -0.70 14.87 -6.86
N VAL A 141 -0.96 15.95 -6.12
CA VAL A 141 -0.22 16.27 -4.88
C VAL A 141 -0.49 15.21 -3.81
N GLN A 142 -1.75 14.80 -3.61
CA GLN A 142 -2.10 13.74 -2.66
C GLN A 142 -1.40 12.42 -3.02
N ALA A 143 -1.40 12.04 -4.30
CA ALA A 143 -0.69 10.83 -4.74
C ALA A 143 0.83 10.93 -4.49
N PHE A 144 1.43 12.10 -4.72
CA PHE A 144 2.85 12.33 -4.45
C PHE A 144 3.17 12.26 -2.96
N GLU A 145 2.31 12.83 -2.10
CA GLU A 145 2.45 12.73 -0.64
C GLU A 145 2.41 11.29 -0.15
N LEU A 146 1.50 10.49 -0.67
CA LEU A 146 1.40 9.07 -0.34
C LEU A 146 2.68 8.32 -0.75
N GLN A 147 3.18 8.57 -1.97
CA GLN A 147 4.45 8.01 -2.39
C GLN A 147 5.59 8.42 -1.46
N ALA A 148 5.59 9.67 -1.00
CA ALA A 148 6.62 10.17 -0.10
C ALA A 148 6.63 9.49 1.29
N MET A 149 5.51 8.89 1.70
CA MET A 149 5.41 8.09 2.93
C MET A 149 5.91 6.65 2.74
N LEU A 150 6.13 6.21 1.49
CA LEU A 150 6.63 4.89 1.14
C LEU A 150 8.17 4.93 1.03
N GLN A 151 8.85 4.99 2.17
CA GLN A 151 10.31 5.11 2.25
C GLN A 151 11.02 3.83 2.69
N GLY A 152 10.29 2.75 2.94
CA GLY A 152 10.87 1.46 3.26
C GLY A 152 11.74 0.93 2.11
N PRO A 153 12.78 0.15 2.41
CA PRO A 153 13.68 -0.37 1.38
C PRO A 153 12.96 -1.19 0.30
N ASP A 154 11.89 -1.87 0.69
CA ASP A 154 11.12 -2.76 -0.19
C ASP A 154 9.82 -2.14 -0.70
N ASP A 155 9.46 -0.94 -0.22
CA ASP A 155 8.17 -0.30 -0.52
C ASP A 155 7.93 -0.08 -2.02
N ALA A 156 8.99 0.10 -2.80
CA ALA A 156 8.90 0.33 -4.24
C ALA A 156 8.68 -0.95 -5.06
N GLY A 157 8.77 -2.12 -4.42
CA GLY A 157 8.71 -3.43 -5.06
C GLY A 157 7.29 -3.95 -5.29
N ASP A 158 7.26 -5.09 -5.95
CA ASP A 158 6.07 -5.90 -6.17
C ASP A 158 5.64 -6.58 -4.86
N ALA A 159 4.38 -7.02 -4.77
CA ALA A 159 3.81 -7.63 -3.58
C ALA A 159 3.40 -9.08 -3.81
N LEU A 160 3.67 -9.93 -2.82
CA LEU A 160 3.09 -11.26 -2.67
C LEU A 160 2.05 -11.22 -1.55
N LEU A 161 0.78 -11.38 -1.90
CA LEU A 161 -0.34 -11.36 -0.96
C LEU A 161 -0.87 -12.77 -0.75
N THR A 162 -0.96 -13.21 0.50
CA THR A 162 -1.49 -14.54 0.86
C THR A 162 -2.65 -14.39 1.83
N ILE A 163 -3.77 -15.06 1.55
CA ILE A 163 -4.97 -15.02 2.38
C ILE A 163 -5.29 -16.43 2.89
N HIS A 164 -5.53 -16.53 4.18
CA HIS A 164 -5.95 -17.76 4.83
C HIS A 164 -7.22 -17.52 5.63
N PRO A 165 -8.24 -18.41 5.51
CA PRO A 165 -9.39 -18.38 6.41
C PRO A 165 -8.95 -18.68 7.85
N GLY A 166 -9.56 -17.97 8.77
CA GLY A 166 -9.40 -18.21 10.20
C GLY A 166 -10.54 -19.05 10.79
N ALA A 167 -10.91 -18.78 12.03
CA ALA A 167 -12.04 -19.42 12.68
C ALA A 167 -13.36 -19.03 11.99
N GLY A 168 -14.23 -20.02 11.71
CA GLY A 168 -15.55 -19.80 11.10
C GLY A 168 -16.01 -20.89 10.11
N GLY A 169 -15.21 -21.93 9.85
CA GLY A 169 -15.57 -23.01 8.93
C GLY A 169 -15.79 -22.52 7.51
N THR A 170 -16.85 -23.00 6.83
CA THR A 170 -17.22 -22.62 5.45
C THR A 170 -17.41 -21.13 5.30
N GLU A 171 -17.95 -20.42 6.31
CA GLU A 171 -18.14 -18.97 6.31
C GLU A 171 -16.80 -18.22 6.25
N SER A 172 -15.76 -18.70 6.91
CA SER A 172 -14.43 -18.09 6.85
C SER A 172 -13.73 -18.32 5.50
N GLN A 173 -14.01 -19.44 4.85
CA GLN A 173 -13.51 -19.73 3.50
C GLN A 173 -14.16 -18.81 2.45
N ASP A 174 -15.48 -18.57 2.56
CA ASP A 174 -16.16 -17.59 1.73
C ASP A 174 -15.66 -16.16 2.00
N TRP A 175 -15.42 -15.82 3.27
CA TRP A 175 -14.83 -14.53 3.63
C TRP A 175 -13.45 -14.33 2.99
N ALA A 176 -12.61 -15.35 2.99
CA ALA A 176 -11.29 -15.28 2.35
C ALA A 176 -11.42 -15.05 0.82
N GLU A 177 -12.41 -15.66 0.17
CA GLU A 177 -12.70 -15.43 -1.26
C GLU A 177 -13.20 -14.01 -1.52
N MET A 178 -14.04 -13.48 -0.64
CA MET A 178 -14.50 -12.09 -0.73
C MET A 178 -13.33 -11.10 -0.62
N LEU A 179 -12.40 -11.33 0.31
CA LEU A 179 -11.18 -10.52 0.45
C LEU A 179 -10.28 -10.64 -0.78
N MET A 180 -10.11 -11.85 -1.33
CA MET A 180 -9.37 -12.04 -2.58
C MET A 180 -9.93 -11.15 -3.69
N ARG A 181 -11.25 -11.20 -3.92
CA ARG A 181 -11.92 -10.37 -4.93
C ARG A 181 -11.74 -8.88 -4.68
N MET A 182 -11.80 -8.45 -3.43
CA MET A 182 -11.60 -7.06 -3.02
C MET A 182 -10.20 -6.57 -3.40
N TYR A 183 -9.15 -7.34 -3.09
CA TYR A 183 -7.77 -6.96 -3.41
C TYR A 183 -7.46 -7.03 -4.90
N VAL A 184 -8.00 -8.01 -5.61
CA VAL A 184 -7.85 -8.09 -7.08
C VAL A 184 -8.46 -6.85 -7.74
N ARG A 185 -9.68 -6.46 -7.35
CA ARG A 185 -10.33 -5.24 -7.87
C ARG A 185 -9.58 -3.96 -7.53
N TRP A 186 -9.03 -3.89 -6.32
CA TRP A 186 -8.19 -2.75 -5.94
C TRP A 186 -6.94 -2.66 -6.83
N ALA A 187 -6.26 -3.78 -7.04
CA ALA A 187 -5.06 -3.83 -7.87
C ALA A 187 -5.37 -3.49 -9.34
N GLU A 188 -6.46 -4.01 -9.90
CA GLU A 188 -6.92 -3.69 -11.26
C GLU A 188 -7.23 -2.19 -11.43
N ARG A 189 -7.87 -1.55 -10.44
CA ARG A 189 -8.14 -0.10 -10.45
C ARG A 189 -6.87 0.73 -10.47
N HIS A 190 -5.80 0.26 -9.83
CA HIS A 190 -4.50 0.92 -9.82
C HIS A 190 -3.63 0.56 -11.02
N GLY A 191 -4.14 -0.24 -11.97
CA GLY A 191 -3.40 -0.67 -13.14
C GLY A 191 -2.26 -1.62 -12.84
N PHE A 192 -2.30 -2.31 -11.70
CA PHE A 192 -1.34 -3.35 -11.34
C PHE A 192 -1.64 -4.65 -12.07
N GLU A 193 -0.60 -5.37 -12.44
CA GLU A 193 -0.73 -6.71 -13.01
C GLU A 193 -0.92 -7.73 -11.88
N VAL A 194 -1.97 -8.53 -11.98
CA VAL A 194 -2.35 -9.51 -10.95
C VAL A 194 -2.20 -10.92 -11.48
N THR A 195 -1.43 -11.74 -10.77
CA THR A 195 -1.23 -13.16 -11.11
C THR A 195 -1.54 -14.03 -9.89
N ILE A 196 -2.50 -14.94 -10.02
CA ILE A 196 -2.79 -15.92 -8.98
C ILE A 196 -1.74 -17.04 -9.09
N LEU A 197 -0.86 -17.13 -8.07
CA LEU A 197 0.21 -18.12 -8.02
C LEU A 197 -0.28 -19.48 -7.54
N ASP A 198 -1.15 -19.47 -6.52
CA ASP A 198 -1.73 -20.67 -5.94
C ASP A 198 -3.15 -20.37 -5.44
N LEU A 199 -4.08 -21.29 -5.69
CA LEU A 199 -5.46 -21.21 -5.24
C LEU A 199 -5.91 -22.58 -4.80
N LEU A 200 -6.25 -22.72 -3.53
CA LEU A 200 -6.83 -23.95 -2.99
C LEU A 200 -8.31 -23.68 -2.66
N PRO A 201 -9.24 -24.19 -3.46
CA PRO A 201 -10.67 -23.98 -3.23
C PRO A 201 -11.15 -24.70 -1.97
N GLY A 202 -12.20 -24.17 -1.37
CA GLY A 202 -12.94 -24.82 -0.29
C GLY A 202 -13.66 -26.08 -0.77
N GLU A 203 -14.08 -26.91 0.16
CA GLU A 203 -14.82 -28.13 -0.19
C GLU A 203 -16.29 -27.82 -0.55
N GLU A 204 -16.91 -26.91 0.15
CA GLU A 204 -18.31 -26.52 -0.04
C GLU A 204 -18.44 -25.14 -0.68
N ALA A 205 -17.64 -24.17 -0.22
CA ALA A 205 -17.62 -22.81 -0.73
C ALA A 205 -16.31 -22.11 -0.37
N GLY A 206 -16.00 -21.00 -1.07
CA GLY A 206 -14.86 -20.15 -0.78
C GLY A 206 -13.52 -20.80 -1.06
N ILE A 207 -12.49 -20.34 -0.39
CA ILE A 207 -11.09 -20.77 -0.56
C ILE A 207 -10.46 -21.19 0.76
N LYS A 208 -9.57 -22.21 0.73
CA LYS A 208 -8.73 -22.62 1.85
C LYS A 208 -7.42 -21.84 1.92
N SER A 209 -6.92 -21.37 0.80
CA SER A 209 -5.80 -20.45 0.72
C SER A 209 -5.71 -19.85 -0.68
N VAL A 210 -5.13 -18.66 -0.78
CA VAL A 210 -4.75 -18.08 -2.06
C VAL A 210 -3.44 -17.33 -1.89
N SER A 211 -2.59 -17.41 -2.91
CA SER A 211 -1.38 -16.60 -3.05
C SER A 211 -1.45 -15.85 -4.36
N ILE A 212 -1.30 -14.53 -4.28
CA ILE A 212 -1.45 -13.60 -5.41
C ILE A 212 -0.17 -12.78 -5.51
N GLU A 213 0.39 -12.72 -6.71
CA GLU A 213 1.45 -11.80 -7.05
C GLU A 213 0.83 -10.54 -7.66
N ILE A 214 1.18 -9.38 -7.14
CA ILE A 214 0.71 -8.08 -7.59
C ILE A 214 1.91 -7.27 -8.01
N LYS A 215 2.08 -7.09 -9.33
CA LYS A 215 3.20 -6.36 -9.93
C LYS A 215 2.82 -4.93 -10.20
N GLY A 216 3.64 -4.04 -9.67
CA GLY A 216 3.51 -2.63 -9.92
C GLY A 216 4.34 -1.81 -8.94
N ARG A 217 4.70 -0.63 -9.38
CA ARG A 217 5.51 0.26 -8.56
C ARG A 217 4.78 0.63 -7.27
N TYR A 218 5.41 0.37 -6.13
CA TYR A 218 4.87 0.56 -4.78
C TYR A 218 3.72 -0.38 -4.38
N ALA A 219 3.49 -1.47 -5.10
CA ALA A 219 2.44 -2.43 -4.75
C ALA A 219 2.60 -2.95 -3.32
N TYR A 220 3.82 -3.35 -2.94
CA TYR A 220 4.11 -3.77 -1.56
C TYR A 220 3.91 -2.63 -0.55
N GLY A 221 4.40 -1.44 -0.86
CA GLY A 221 4.31 -0.28 0.02
C GLY A 221 2.88 0.08 0.40
N TYR A 222 1.93 -0.03 -0.53
CA TYR A 222 0.51 0.17 -0.26
C TYR A 222 -0.09 -1.02 0.50
N LEU A 223 0.13 -2.23 0.03
CA LEU A 223 -0.50 -3.44 0.56
C LEU A 223 0.00 -3.85 1.94
N LYS A 224 1.22 -3.45 2.36
CA LYS A 224 1.69 -3.69 3.73
C LYS A 224 0.74 -3.13 4.79
N ALA A 225 -0.04 -2.08 4.45
CA ALA A 225 -1.08 -1.53 5.29
C ALA A 225 -2.24 -2.52 5.56
N GLU A 226 -2.42 -3.50 4.69
CA GLU A 226 -3.51 -4.48 4.77
C GLU A 226 -3.12 -5.78 5.50
N LYS A 227 -1.84 -5.91 5.91
CA LYS A 227 -1.35 -7.07 6.65
C LYS A 227 -2.03 -7.18 8.02
N GLY A 228 -2.69 -8.32 8.28
CA GLY A 228 -3.30 -8.62 9.57
C GLY A 228 -4.59 -9.41 9.48
N VAL A 229 -5.39 -9.38 10.54
CA VAL A 229 -6.64 -10.13 10.66
C VAL A 229 -7.84 -9.26 10.30
N HIS A 230 -8.66 -9.73 9.38
CA HIS A 230 -9.89 -9.09 8.92
C HIS A 230 -11.10 -9.83 9.47
N ARG A 231 -11.99 -9.12 10.16
CA ARG A 231 -13.18 -9.66 10.78
C ARG A 231 -14.42 -9.34 9.97
N LEU A 232 -15.19 -10.36 9.62
CA LEU A 232 -16.51 -10.25 9.00
C LEU A 232 -17.60 -10.45 10.05
N VAL A 233 -18.65 -9.64 9.99
CA VAL A 233 -19.89 -9.82 10.75
C VAL A 233 -21.06 -9.68 9.80
N ARG A 234 -21.72 -10.80 9.47
CA ARG A 234 -22.90 -10.84 8.59
C ARG A 234 -23.86 -11.95 8.97
N ILE A 235 -25.06 -11.95 8.40
CA ILE A 235 -25.94 -13.10 8.40
C ILE A 235 -25.36 -14.11 7.42
N SER A 236 -25.08 -15.33 7.90
CA SER A 236 -24.46 -16.37 7.06
C SER A 236 -25.43 -16.91 6.02
N PRO A 237 -25.05 -16.98 4.74
CA PRO A 237 -25.82 -17.64 3.71
C PRO A 237 -25.80 -19.17 3.84
N TYR A 238 -24.89 -19.71 4.64
CA TYR A 238 -24.71 -21.15 4.89
C TYR A 238 -25.45 -21.65 6.13
N ASP A 239 -26.02 -20.73 6.95
CA ASP A 239 -26.83 -21.09 8.11
C ASP A 239 -28.32 -21.07 7.79
N ALA A 240 -28.95 -22.23 7.82
CA ALA A 240 -30.40 -22.38 7.58
C ALA A 240 -31.29 -21.54 8.54
N GLN A 241 -30.74 -21.15 9.70
CA GLN A 241 -31.44 -20.31 10.68
C GLN A 241 -31.18 -18.80 10.47
N ALA A 242 -30.43 -18.42 9.42
CA ALA A 242 -30.08 -17.05 9.11
C ALA A 242 -29.53 -16.26 10.31
N ARG A 243 -28.71 -16.90 11.15
CA ARG A 243 -28.07 -16.26 12.30
C ARG A 243 -26.88 -15.42 11.87
N ARG A 244 -26.59 -14.42 12.68
CA ARG A 244 -25.42 -13.57 12.50
C ARG A 244 -24.16 -14.32 12.97
N HIS A 245 -23.20 -14.47 12.09
CA HIS A 245 -21.92 -15.09 12.34
C HIS A 245 -20.78 -14.07 12.32
N THR A 246 -19.71 -14.42 13.00
CA THR A 246 -18.44 -13.70 12.97
C THR A 246 -17.37 -14.63 12.44
N SER A 247 -16.69 -14.21 11.37
CA SER A 247 -15.65 -14.99 10.71
C SER A 247 -14.38 -14.17 10.59
N PHE A 248 -13.26 -14.84 10.56
CA PHE A 248 -11.95 -14.20 10.49
C PHE A 248 -11.18 -14.75 9.29
N ALA A 249 -10.38 -13.88 8.67
CA ALA A 249 -9.39 -14.27 7.70
C ALA A 249 -8.11 -13.46 7.92
N SER A 250 -6.97 -14.08 7.74
CA SER A 250 -5.67 -13.44 7.86
C SER A 250 -5.11 -13.13 6.48
N VAL A 251 -4.60 -11.92 6.34
CA VAL A 251 -3.92 -11.42 5.15
C VAL A 251 -2.46 -11.22 5.50
N PHE A 252 -1.57 -11.82 4.72
CA PHE A 252 -0.14 -11.61 4.81
C PHE A 252 0.35 -10.98 3.52
N VAL A 253 1.22 -10.00 3.66
CA VAL A 253 1.83 -9.30 2.52
C VAL A 253 3.34 -9.38 2.68
N TYR A 254 4.00 -9.81 1.62
CA TYR A 254 5.46 -9.94 1.54
C TYR A 254 5.95 -9.16 0.33
N PRO A 255 7.16 -8.56 0.39
CA PRO A 255 7.76 -8.00 -0.80
C PRO A 255 8.14 -9.13 -1.76
N ASP A 256 7.95 -8.90 -3.05
CA ASP A 256 8.56 -9.75 -4.07
C ASP A 256 10.01 -9.31 -4.24
N ILE A 257 10.92 -10.15 -3.76
CA ILE A 257 12.34 -9.83 -3.73
C ILE A 257 12.96 -10.40 -4.99
N ASP A 258 13.49 -9.52 -5.84
CA ASP A 258 14.38 -9.93 -6.92
C ASP A 258 15.61 -10.65 -6.33
N ASP A 259 16.15 -11.61 -7.08
CA ASP A 259 17.23 -12.52 -6.68
C ASP A 259 18.55 -11.85 -6.19
N THR A 260 18.55 -10.53 -6.01
CA THR A 260 19.74 -9.73 -5.64
C THR A 260 20.01 -9.68 -4.13
N ILE A 261 19.07 -10.07 -3.27
CA ILE A 261 19.37 -10.22 -1.84
C ILE A 261 19.68 -11.70 -1.60
N GLU A 262 20.96 -12.00 -1.40
CA GLU A 262 21.43 -13.31 -1.01
C GLU A 262 20.84 -13.73 0.36
N ILE A 263 19.66 -14.31 0.31
CA ILE A 263 19.25 -15.22 1.36
C ILE A 263 19.91 -16.53 0.98
N ASP A 264 20.97 -16.88 1.70
CA ASP A 264 21.69 -18.15 1.50
C ASP A 264 20.76 -19.30 1.94
N ILE A 265 19.94 -19.75 0.99
CA ILE A 265 19.08 -20.91 1.19
C ILE A 265 19.83 -22.12 0.65
N ARG A 266 20.38 -22.93 1.54
CA ARG A 266 21.02 -24.17 1.16
C ARG A 266 19.97 -25.19 0.75
N GLU A 267 20.21 -25.92 -0.33
CA GLU A 267 19.26 -26.97 -0.78
C GLU A 267 19.06 -28.07 0.30
N GLU A 268 20.07 -28.31 1.14
CA GLU A 268 20.03 -29.26 2.26
C GLU A 268 19.05 -28.85 3.38
N ASP A 269 18.77 -27.56 3.51
CA ASP A 269 17.84 -26.99 4.50
C ASP A 269 16.38 -27.04 4.05
N ILE A 270 16.14 -27.42 2.80
CA ILE A 270 14.80 -27.49 2.22
C ILE A 270 14.33 -28.93 2.15
N ARG A 271 13.31 -29.24 2.90
CA ARG A 271 12.55 -30.46 2.70
C ARG A 271 11.46 -30.23 1.66
N MET A 272 11.53 -30.99 0.56
CA MET A 272 10.54 -30.96 -0.51
C MET A 272 9.62 -32.16 -0.38
N ASP A 273 8.34 -31.92 -0.17
CA ASP A 273 7.28 -32.93 -0.22
C ASP A 273 6.45 -32.72 -1.49
N VAL A 274 6.30 -33.81 -2.27
CA VAL A 274 5.48 -33.80 -3.48
C VAL A 274 4.17 -34.51 -3.16
N PHE A 275 3.05 -33.87 -3.45
CA PHE A 275 1.74 -34.45 -3.18
C PHE A 275 0.80 -34.26 -4.37
N ARG A 276 -0.35 -34.93 -4.32
CA ARG A 276 -1.38 -34.79 -5.36
C ARG A 276 -2.13 -33.49 -5.12
N ALA A 277 -2.28 -32.71 -6.19
CA ALA A 277 -3.08 -31.49 -6.12
C ALA A 277 -4.51 -31.82 -5.69
N SER A 278 -5.06 -31.07 -4.73
CA SER A 278 -6.44 -31.19 -4.28
C SER A 278 -7.26 -30.10 -4.95
N GLY A 279 -8.16 -30.44 -5.87
CA GLY A 279 -9.01 -29.46 -6.55
C GLY A 279 -9.93 -30.11 -7.57
N ALA A 280 -10.92 -29.36 -8.05
CA ALA A 280 -11.79 -29.76 -9.15
C ALA A 280 -11.00 -29.82 -10.45
N GLY A 281 -10.55 -30.99 -10.84
CA GLY A 281 -9.80 -31.25 -12.07
C GLY A 281 -10.00 -32.65 -12.59
N GLY A 282 -9.84 -32.83 -13.91
CA GLY A 282 -10.02 -34.13 -14.58
C GLY A 282 -9.02 -35.20 -14.12
N GLN A 283 -9.13 -36.41 -14.68
CA GLN A 283 -8.33 -37.59 -14.30
C GLN A 283 -6.83 -37.40 -14.23
N HIS A 284 -6.28 -36.38 -14.90
CA HIS A 284 -4.84 -36.09 -14.92
C HIS A 284 -4.36 -35.41 -13.62
N VAL A 285 -5.19 -34.57 -13.03
CA VAL A 285 -4.86 -33.83 -11.77
C VAL A 285 -4.82 -34.78 -10.59
N ASN A 286 -5.69 -35.78 -10.58
CA ASN A 286 -5.78 -36.79 -9.51
C ASN A 286 -4.75 -37.91 -9.62
N LYS A 287 -4.03 -38.06 -10.76
CA LYS A 287 -3.05 -39.14 -10.98
C LYS A 287 -1.62 -38.68 -10.85
N THR A 288 -1.31 -37.39 -11.09
CA THR A 288 0.06 -36.87 -11.06
C THR A 288 0.32 -36.05 -9.79
N SER A 289 1.39 -36.40 -9.09
CA SER A 289 1.88 -35.63 -7.91
C SER A 289 2.69 -34.41 -8.42
N SER A 290 1.98 -33.37 -8.87
CA SER A 290 2.62 -32.14 -9.38
C SER A 290 2.70 -31.02 -8.33
N ALA A 291 1.93 -31.10 -7.26
CA ALA A 291 1.96 -30.12 -6.18
C ALA A 291 3.24 -30.27 -5.34
N VAL A 292 3.88 -29.15 -5.04
CA VAL A 292 5.12 -29.07 -4.28
C VAL A 292 4.89 -28.31 -2.99
N ARG A 293 5.35 -28.89 -1.88
CA ARG A 293 5.45 -28.23 -0.58
C ARG A 293 6.91 -28.14 -0.20
N LEU A 294 7.37 -26.95 0.09
CA LEU A 294 8.72 -26.71 0.59
C LEU A 294 8.63 -26.37 2.07
N THR A 295 9.41 -27.04 2.89
CA THR A 295 9.57 -26.76 4.31
C THR A 295 11.02 -26.39 4.55
N HIS A 296 11.27 -25.19 5.03
CA HIS A 296 12.60 -24.79 5.45
C HIS A 296 12.83 -25.29 6.86
N THR A 297 13.68 -26.33 6.98
CA THR A 297 13.91 -27.07 8.23
C THR A 297 14.34 -26.19 9.40
N PRO A 298 15.30 -25.23 9.24
CA PRO A 298 15.78 -24.41 10.34
C PRO A 298 14.72 -23.43 10.89
N THR A 299 13.84 -22.90 10.01
CA THR A 299 12.87 -21.89 10.42
C THR A 299 11.45 -22.44 10.57
N GLY A 300 11.16 -23.64 10.07
CA GLY A 300 9.85 -24.24 10.06
C GLY A 300 8.85 -23.58 9.11
N VAL A 301 9.30 -22.67 8.24
CA VAL A 301 8.45 -22.02 7.23
C VAL A 301 8.01 -23.05 6.20
N VAL A 302 6.72 -23.12 5.91
CA VAL A 302 6.12 -24.04 4.95
C VAL A 302 5.40 -23.24 3.88
N VAL A 303 5.73 -23.52 2.61
CA VAL A 303 5.03 -22.95 1.45
C VAL A 303 4.60 -24.07 0.51
N SER A 304 3.48 -23.89 -0.19
CA SER A 304 3.00 -24.88 -1.15
C SER A 304 2.57 -24.19 -2.43
N CYS A 305 2.82 -24.85 -3.57
CA CYS A 305 2.37 -24.41 -4.88
C CYS A 305 1.86 -25.60 -5.68
N GLN A 306 0.66 -25.45 -6.30
CA GLN A 306 0.00 -26.52 -7.08
C GLN A 306 -0.63 -25.99 -8.37
N GLN A 307 -0.31 -24.78 -8.79
CA GLN A 307 -0.96 -24.07 -9.89
C GLN A 307 -0.67 -24.71 -11.26
N GLU A 308 0.57 -25.11 -11.46
CA GLU A 308 1.04 -25.61 -12.75
C GLU A 308 1.01 -27.14 -12.82
N ARG A 309 0.82 -27.66 -14.05
CA ARG A 309 0.92 -29.11 -14.31
C ARG A 309 2.33 -29.64 -14.20
N SER A 310 3.33 -28.76 -14.26
CA SER A 310 4.76 -29.09 -14.19
C SER A 310 5.26 -28.94 -12.75
N GLN A 311 5.75 -30.04 -12.17
CA GLN A 311 6.41 -30.07 -10.87
C GLN A 311 7.59 -29.06 -10.79
N THR A 312 8.35 -28.94 -11.89
CA THR A 312 9.52 -28.04 -11.95
C THR A 312 9.10 -26.58 -11.85
N LYS A 313 8.01 -26.18 -12.53
CA LYS A 313 7.47 -24.82 -12.42
C LYS A 313 6.91 -24.55 -11.03
N ASN A 314 6.15 -25.50 -10.46
CA ASN A 314 5.65 -25.37 -9.09
C ASN A 314 6.78 -25.26 -8.08
N ARG A 315 7.89 -26.02 -8.26
CA ARG A 315 9.09 -25.88 -7.41
C ARG A 315 9.71 -24.49 -7.50
N ALA A 316 9.85 -23.93 -8.71
CA ALA A 316 10.43 -22.60 -8.91
C ALA A 316 9.56 -21.51 -8.23
N THR A 317 8.23 -21.58 -8.40
CA THR A 317 7.29 -20.64 -7.75
C THR A 317 7.30 -20.80 -6.22
N ALA A 318 7.26 -22.05 -5.72
CA ALA A 318 7.34 -22.30 -4.28
C ALA A 318 8.67 -21.82 -3.68
N MET A 319 9.78 -21.91 -4.42
CA MET A 319 11.07 -21.38 -4.00
C MET A 319 11.06 -19.86 -3.88
N LYS A 320 10.42 -19.16 -4.84
CA LYS A 320 10.22 -17.70 -4.78
C LYS A 320 9.40 -17.30 -3.56
N MET A 321 8.30 -18.01 -3.32
CA MET A 321 7.46 -17.79 -2.13
C MET A 321 8.22 -18.06 -0.83
N LEU A 322 9.06 -19.09 -0.79
CA LEU A 322 9.87 -19.43 0.39
C LEU A 322 10.89 -18.32 0.69
N ARG A 323 11.56 -17.81 -0.33
CA ARG A 323 12.50 -16.69 -0.18
C ARG A 323 11.81 -15.46 0.39
N ALA A 324 10.65 -15.09 -0.14
CA ALA A 324 9.88 -13.95 0.35
C ALA A 324 9.44 -14.14 1.82
N ALA A 325 8.98 -15.33 2.18
CA ALA A 325 8.57 -15.63 3.55
C ALA A 325 9.76 -15.63 4.55
N LEU A 326 10.92 -16.12 4.13
CA LEU A 326 12.13 -16.10 4.96
C LEU A 326 12.66 -14.67 5.16
N TYR A 327 12.59 -13.84 4.13
CA TYR A 327 12.96 -12.43 4.22
C TYR A 327 12.06 -11.68 5.20
N GLN A 328 10.75 -11.86 5.08
CA GLN A 328 9.81 -11.24 6.01
C GLN A 328 10.08 -11.66 7.46
N ARG A 329 10.36 -12.94 7.67
CA ARG A 329 10.72 -13.43 9.01
C ARG A 329 11.99 -12.78 9.54
N LYS A 330 13.00 -12.60 8.69
CA LYS A 330 14.24 -11.92 9.08
C LYS A 330 14.02 -10.45 9.45
N LEU A 331 13.12 -9.76 8.73
CA LEU A 331 12.66 -8.41 9.10
C LEU A 331 11.93 -8.41 10.44
N GLU A 332 11.00 -9.35 10.64
CA GLU A 332 10.25 -9.47 11.91
C GLU A 332 11.18 -9.78 13.09
N GLU A 333 12.21 -10.60 12.89
CA GLU A 333 13.23 -10.86 13.92
C GLU A 333 14.05 -9.59 14.24
N GLN A 334 14.39 -8.77 13.24
CA GLN A 334 15.05 -7.49 13.45
C GLN A 334 14.14 -6.46 14.14
N GLU A 335 12.87 -6.39 13.74
CA GLU A 335 11.87 -5.54 14.38
C GLU A 335 11.57 -6.01 15.81
N ALA A 336 11.50 -7.31 16.06
CA ALA A 336 11.32 -7.87 17.39
C ALA A 336 12.52 -7.58 18.28
N ALA A 337 13.74 -7.66 17.76
CA ALA A 337 14.94 -7.27 18.50
C ALA A 337 14.95 -5.77 18.87
N ARG A 338 14.48 -4.90 17.95
CA ARG A 338 14.26 -3.47 18.24
C ARG A 338 13.12 -3.23 19.21
N ALA A 339 11.99 -3.96 19.05
CA ALA A 339 10.84 -3.86 19.94
C ALA A 339 11.14 -4.35 21.36
N VAL A 340 12.06 -5.30 21.55
CA VAL A 340 12.54 -5.70 22.89
C VAL A 340 13.33 -4.56 23.55
N ILE A 341 14.05 -3.76 22.77
CA ILE A 341 14.71 -2.55 23.26
C ILE A 341 13.68 -1.44 23.57
N GLU A 342 12.59 -1.35 22.81
CA GLU A 342 11.48 -0.39 23.05
C GLU A 342 10.45 -0.88 24.07
N ALA A 343 10.22 -2.18 24.22
CA ALA A 343 9.23 -2.79 25.13
C ALA A 343 9.63 -2.77 26.61
N THR A 344 10.75 -2.14 26.93
CA THR A 344 10.90 -1.59 28.29
C THR A 344 9.90 -0.45 28.57
N LYS A 345 9.03 -0.11 27.61
CA LYS A 345 7.96 0.90 27.73
C LYS A 345 6.66 0.34 27.14
N THR A 346 5.81 -0.21 28.04
CA THR A 346 4.36 -0.41 27.90
C THR A 346 3.80 -1.70 27.31
N ASP A 347 2.79 -2.12 28.05
CA ASP A 347 1.99 -3.33 28.12
C ASP A 347 1.13 -3.70 26.91
N ASN A 348 0.87 -4.99 26.88
CA ASN A 348 -0.06 -5.83 26.11
C ASN A 348 -1.46 -5.27 25.89
N SER A 349 -2.00 -5.48 24.68
CA SER A 349 -3.44 -5.61 24.52
C SER A 349 -3.83 -6.65 23.46
N TRP A 350 -4.77 -7.47 23.82
CA TRP A 350 -5.52 -8.43 23.04
C TRP A 350 -6.25 -7.75 21.88
N GLY A 351 -6.11 -8.26 20.64
CA GLY A 351 -6.96 -7.90 19.52
C GLY A 351 -6.22 -7.53 18.26
N ASN A 352 -5.53 -8.48 17.61
CA ASN A 352 -4.81 -8.28 16.35
C ASN A 352 -5.72 -8.05 15.13
N GLN A 353 -7.00 -7.66 15.35
CA GLN A 353 -7.90 -7.33 14.26
C GLN A 353 -7.56 -5.94 13.73
N ILE A 354 -7.08 -5.86 12.49
CA ILE A 354 -6.81 -4.57 11.85
C ILE A 354 -8.10 -3.89 11.42
N ARG A 355 -9.09 -4.67 10.90
CA ARG A 355 -10.32 -4.12 10.37
C ARG A 355 -11.51 -5.04 10.58
N SER A 356 -12.67 -4.45 10.85
CA SER A 356 -13.96 -5.14 10.98
C SER A 356 -14.94 -4.67 9.92
N TYR A 357 -15.56 -5.63 9.24
CA TYR A 357 -16.57 -5.43 8.20
C TYR A 357 -17.91 -5.92 8.74
N VAL A 358 -18.83 -5.01 8.95
CA VAL A 358 -20.18 -5.29 9.47
C VAL A 358 -21.19 -5.04 8.39
N PHE A 359 -21.95 -6.08 8.01
CA PHE A 359 -23.00 -5.99 7.01
C PHE A 359 -24.39 -5.85 7.65
N GLN A 360 -24.60 -6.42 8.84
CA GLN A 360 -25.86 -6.37 9.59
C GLN A 360 -25.60 -6.20 11.09
N PRO A 361 -26.48 -5.48 11.86
CA PRO A 361 -27.72 -4.81 11.45
C PRO A 361 -27.50 -3.45 10.80
N TYR A 362 -26.30 -2.95 10.77
CA TYR A 362 -25.87 -1.74 10.10
C TYR A 362 -24.63 -2.04 9.24
N THR A 363 -24.40 -1.24 8.21
CA THR A 363 -23.24 -1.38 7.35
C THR A 363 -22.11 -0.47 7.83
N MET A 364 -20.94 -1.04 8.10
CA MET A 364 -19.77 -0.27 8.52
C MET A 364 -18.48 -1.07 8.33
N VAL A 365 -17.46 -0.44 7.78
CA VAL A 365 -16.07 -0.91 7.86
C VAL A 365 -15.34 -0.01 8.86
N ASN A 366 -14.69 -0.61 9.85
CA ASN A 366 -13.94 0.10 10.88
C ASN A 366 -12.51 -0.43 10.94
N ASP A 367 -11.52 0.41 10.67
CA ASP A 367 -10.11 0.10 10.90
C ASP A 367 -9.75 0.47 12.34
N HIS A 368 -9.33 -0.51 13.11
CA HIS A 368 -9.03 -0.33 14.53
C HIS A 368 -7.69 0.36 14.78
N ARG A 369 -6.82 0.41 13.78
CA ARG A 369 -5.49 1.04 13.89
C ARG A 369 -5.57 2.55 13.69
N THR A 370 -6.41 3.00 12.74
CA THR A 370 -6.57 4.41 12.37
C THR A 370 -7.85 5.05 12.89
N GLU A 371 -8.77 4.22 13.41
CA GLU A 371 -10.11 4.62 13.85
C GLU A 371 -11.01 5.14 12.71
N LEU A 372 -10.58 4.94 11.45
CA LEU A 372 -11.34 5.31 10.28
C LEU A 372 -12.56 4.40 10.13
N LYS A 373 -13.72 5.03 9.87
CA LYS A 373 -15.01 4.35 9.69
C LYS A 373 -15.64 4.74 8.37
N VAL A 374 -16.01 3.76 7.57
CA VAL A 374 -16.68 3.93 6.28
C VAL A 374 -18.03 3.19 6.34
N GLY A 375 -19.12 3.87 6.05
CA GLY A 375 -20.47 3.28 6.11
C GLY A 375 -20.82 2.42 4.89
N ASP A 376 -20.19 2.68 3.76
CA ASP A 376 -20.43 1.94 2.51
C ASP A 376 -19.50 0.73 2.41
N VAL A 377 -19.97 -0.40 2.96
CA VAL A 377 -19.23 -1.67 2.93
C VAL A 377 -19.08 -2.19 1.51
N GLN A 378 -20.11 -2.00 0.64
CA GLN A 378 -20.06 -2.51 -0.71
C GLN A 378 -18.99 -1.82 -1.54
N ARG A 379 -18.86 -0.51 -1.43
CA ARG A 379 -17.80 0.28 -2.07
C ARG A 379 -16.40 -0.26 -1.70
N VAL A 380 -16.19 -0.55 -0.42
CA VAL A 380 -14.92 -1.12 0.07
C VAL A 380 -14.69 -2.53 -0.50
N MET A 381 -15.72 -3.39 -0.50
CA MET A 381 -15.63 -4.76 -1.08
C MET A 381 -15.43 -4.74 -2.59
N ASP A 382 -15.80 -3.67 -3.26
CA ASP A 382 -15.53 -3.44 -4.69
C ASP A 382 -14.11 -2.89 -4.95
N GLY A 383 -13.25 -2.84 -3.91
CA GLY A 383 -11.83 -2.52 -4.01
C GLY A 383 -11.50 -1.04 -3.78
N ASP A 384 -12.37 -0.27 -3.12
CA ASP A 384 -12.05 1.09 -2.70
C ASP A 384 -11.40 1.08 -1.30
N LEU A 385 -10.09 0.86 -1.27
CA LEU A 385 -9.28 0.72 -0.05
C LEU A 385 -8.42 1.95 0.24
N ASP A 386 -8.37 2.91 -0.67
CA ASP A 386 -7.40 4.00 -0.65
C ASP A 386 -7.48 4.84 0.62
N GLU A 387 -8.69 5.15 1.09
CA GLU A 387 -8.89 5.90 2.35
C GLU A 387 -8.25 5.19 3.56
N PHE A 388 -8.31 3.85 3.61
CA PHE A 388 -7.71 3.07 4.71
C PHE A 388 -6.20 3.00 4.60
N ILE A 389 -5.68 2.80 3.39
CA ILE A 389 -4.24 2.77 3.09
C ILE A 389 -3.63 4.13 3.41
N GLU A 390 -4.26 5.22 2.95
CA GLU A 390 -3.84 6.58 3.28
C GLU A 390 -3.81 6.87 4.78
N ALA A 391 -4.88 6.53 5.47
CA ALA A 391 -4.97 6.75 6.92
C ALA A 391 -3.88 5.97 7.66
N TYR A 392 -3.58 4.75 7.22
CA TYR A 392 -2.49 3.95 7.77
C TYR A 392 -1.13 4.58 7.50
N LEU A 393 -0.85 4.97 6.26
CA LEU A 393 0.43 5.59 5.89
C LEU A 393 0.64 6.93 6.60
N LYS A 394 -0.40 7.77 6.72
CA LYS A 394 -0.33 9.03 7.47
C LYS A 394 -0.01 8.82 8.95
N ARG A 395 -0.49 7.74 9.56
CA ARG A 395 -0.26 7.45 10.99
C ARG A 395 1.07 6.75 11.26
N PHE A 396 1.52 5.88 10.36
CA PHE A 396 2.65 4.99 10.58
C PHE A 396 3.78 5.15 9.56
N GLY A 397 3.53 5.69 8.35
CA GLY A 397 4.49 5.79 7.26
C GLY A 397 5.62 6.80 7.46
N GLY A 398 5.46 7.81 8.30
CA GLY A 398 6.51 8.81 8.58
C GLY A 398 7.48 8.44 9.70
N LYS A 399 7.33 7.29 10.32
CA LYS A 399 8.29 6.76 11.29
C LYS A 399 9.27 5.86 10.53
N ALA A 400 10.28 6.47 9.90
CA ALA A 400 11.51 5.73 9.62
C ALA A 400 12.00 5.18 10.96
N ALA A 401 12.06 3.86 11.03
CA ALA A 401 12.56 3.14 12.19
C ALA A 401 14.05 3.44 12.39
#